data_22f0bcb0b7ffa884aa9f50b7ea2aa7e6
#
_entry.id   22f0bcb0b7ffa884aa9f50b7ea2aa7e6
#
_cell.length_a   1.000
_cell.length_b   1.000
_cell.length_c   1.000
_cell.angle_alpha   90.00
_cell.angle_beta   90.00
_cell.angle_gamma   90.00
#
_symmetry.space_group_name_H-M   'P 1'
#
loop_
_entity.id
_entity.type
_entity.pdbx_description
1 polymer ?
#
loop_
_entity_poly.entity_id
_entity_poly.type
_entity_poly.pdbx_seq_one_letter_code
_entity_poly.pdbx_strand_id
1 'polypeptide(L)'
;MLLTTELDKLSGTDWQLFFAQERAKPYFAELDAFVTAAAAEKTVYPAAENIFAAFRACPVSAVRVVILGQDPYHEPGQAMGLSFSVPDGCKAPPSLRNIFKELEAELGPGCAAHTDLTLWARQGVLLLNTVLTLSLIHI
;
A
#
# COMPACT_ATOMS: atom_id res chain seq x y z
N MET A 1 -10.40 -4.45 -16.67
CA MET A 1 -9.21 -4.98 -16.01
C MET A 1 -9.05 -4.25 -14.67
N LEU A 2 -8.72 -4.98 -13.61
CA LEU A 2 -8.77 -4.47 -12.24
C LEU A 2 -7.75 -3.36 -11.99
N LEU A 3 -6.48 -3.60 -12.34
CA LEU A 3 -5.43 -2.60 -12.12
C LEU A 3 -5.64 -1.34 -12.96
N THR A 4 -6.06 -1.49 -14.19
CA THR A 4 -6.41 -0.36 -15.07
C THR A 4 -7.50 0.50 -14.42
N THR A 5 -8.57 -0.11 -13.91
CA THR A 5 -9.67 0.60 -13.26
C THR A 5 -9.20 1.37 -12.02
N GLU A 6 -8.37 0.74 -11.20
CA GLU A 6 -7.86 1.40 -9.99
C GLU A 6 -6.85 2.53 -10.32
N LEU A 7 -6.03 2.35 -11.35
CA LEU A 7 -5.12 3.41 -11.81
C LEU A 7 -5.84 4.61 -12.44
N ASP A 8 -6.98 4.40 -13.07
CA ASP A 8 -7.78 5.50 -13.62
C ASP A 8 -8.22 6.49 -12.54
N LYS A 9 -8.35 6.03 -11.29
CA LYS A 9 -8.65 6.88 -10.12
C LYS A 9 -7.49 7.81 -9.72
N LEU A 10 -6.28 7.57 -10.24
CA LEU A 10 -5.13 8.46 -10.07
C LEU A 10 -5.03 9.52 -11.18
N SER A 11 -5.97 9.53 -12.11
CA SER A 11 -6.07 10.58 -13.14
C SER A 11 -6.21 11.95 -12.47
N GLY A 12 -5.45 12.93 -12.94
CA GLY A 12 -5.40 14.27 -12.34
C GLY A 12 -4.43 14.41 -11.16
N THR A 13 -3.83 13.34 -10.68
CA THR A 13 -2.73 13.41 -9.71
C THR A 13 -1.38 13.57 -10.43
N ASP A 14 -0.34 13.95 -9.69
CA ASP A 14 1.01 14.07 -10.26
C ASP A 14 1.71 12.71 -10.49
N TRP A 15 1.09 11.60 -10.09
CA TRP A 15 1.49 10.24 -10.46
C TRP A 15 1.00 9.82 -11.86
N GLN A 16 0.11 10.57 -12.47
CA GLN A 16 -0.54 10.18 -13.73
C GLN A 16 0.45 9.87 -14.83
N LEU A 17 1.48 10.72 -15.01
CA LEU A 17 2.47 10.52 -16.07
C LEU A 17 3.27 9.24 -15.87
N PHE A 18 3.69 8.97 -14.64
CA PHE A 18 4.43 7.75 -14.30
C PHE A 18 3.60 6.50 -14.65
N PHE A 19 2.36 6.44 -14.20
CA PHE A 19 1.51 5.29 -14.49
C PHE A 19 1.09 5.18 -15.95
N ALA A 20 0.96 6.28 -16.66
CA ALA A 20 0.74 6.25 -18.11
C ALA A 20 1.90 5.55 -18.83
N GLN A 21 3.13 5.83 -18.44
CA GLN A 21 4.32 5.19 -18.99
C GLN A 21 4.40 3.70 -18.62
N GLU A 22 4.09 3.35 -17.36
CA GLU A 22 4.09 1.95 -16.93
C GLU A 22 3.00 1.12 -17.63
N ARG A 23 1.82 1.68 -17.80
CA ARG A 23 0.69 1.00 -18.50
C ARG A 23 0.97 0.73 -19.98
N ALA A 24 1.84 1.50 -20.60
CA ALA A 24 2.25 1.31 -21.99
C ALA A 24 3.27 0.17 -22.17
N LYS A 25 3.84 -0.33 -21.11
CA LYS A 25 4.82 -1.42 -21.17
C LYS A 25 4.14 -2.78 -21.38
N PRO A 26 4.74 -3.69 -22.17
CA PRO A 26 4.11 -4.98 -22.50
C PRO A 26 3.68 -5.81 -21.30
N TYR A 27 4.49 -5.82 -20.23
CA TYR A 27 4.21 -6.61 -19.02
C TYR A 27 2.92 -6.20 -18.32
N PHE A 28 2.49 -4.93 -18.46
CA PHE A 28 1.37 -4.41 -17.68
C PHE A 28 0.05 -5.10 -18.03
N ALA A 29 -0.22 -5.33 -19.31
CA ALA A 29 -1.44 -5.99 -19.74
C ALA A 29 -1.52 -7.43 -19.21
N GLU A 30 -0.40 -8.16 -19.22
CA GLU A 30 -0.32 -9.51 -18.65
C GLU A 30 -0.52 -9.51 -17.15
N LEU A 31 0.10 -8.56 -16.44
CA LEU A 31 -0.05 -8.38 -15.00
C LEU A 31 -1.49 -8.07 -14.63
N ASP A 32 -2.13 -7.14 -15.33
CA ASP A 32 -3.52 -6.76 -15.06
C ASP A 32 -4.48 -7.94 -15.29
N ALA A 33 -4.27 -8.70 -16.37
CA ALA A 33 -5.03 -9.92 -16.62
C ALA A 33 -4.85 -10.96 -15.51
N PHE A 34 -3.62 -11.17 -15.07
CA PHE A 34 -3.28 -12.11 -13.99
C PHE A 34 -3.95 -11.72 -12.66
N VAL A 35 -3.81 -10.48 -12.25
CA VAL A 35 -4.40 -10.00 -10.98
C VAL A 35 -5.92 -10.00 -11.05
N THR A 36 -6.50 -9.64 -12.19
CA THR A 36 -7.96 -9.67 -12.40
C THR A 36 -8.50 -11.10 -12.25
N ALA A 37 -7.86 -12.08 -12.88
CA ALA A 37 -8.24 -13.48 -12.77
C ALA A 37 -8.09 -14.01 -11.33
N ALA A 38 -6.99 -13.68 -10.68
CA ALA A 38 -6.77 -14.07 -9.29
C ALA A 38 -7.83 -13.51 -8.36
N ALA A 39 -8.21 -12.25 -8.53
CA ALA A 39 -9.24 -11.61 -7.71
C ALA A 39 -10.64 -12.18 -7.93
N ALA A 40 -10.92 -12.76 -9.10
CA ALA A 40 -12.19 -13.44 -9.39
C ALA A 40 -12.32 -14.80 -8.67
N GLU A 41 -11.19 -15.46 -8.39
CA GLU A 41 -11.17 -16.83 -7.87
C GLU A 41 -10.73 -16.92 -6.41
N LYS A 42 -10.00 -15.92 -5.92
CA LYS A 42 -9.33 -15.96 -4.62
C LYS A 42 -9.46 -14.63 -3.89
N THR A 43 -9.26 -14.68 -2.58
CA THR A 43 -9.08 -13.45 -1.80
C THR A 43 -7.72 -12.85 -2.13
N VAL A 44 -7.70 -11.59 -2.56
CA VAL A 44 -6.50 -10.81 -2.82
C VAL A 44 -6.43 -9.66 -1.80
N TYR A 45 -5.29 -9.46 -1.19
CA TYR A 45 -5.02 -8.36 -0.28
C TYR A 45 -4.05 -7.35 -0.90
N PRO A 46 -4.24 -6.05 -0.63
CA PRO A 46 -5.41 -5.43 -0.02
C PRO A 46 -6.63 -5.49 -0.94
N ALA A 47 -7.78 -5.00 -0.48
CA ALA A 47 -8.95 -4.79 -1.34
C ALA A 47 -8.56 -3.94 -2.56
N ALA A 48 -9.23 -4.17 -3.69
CA ALA A 48 -8.87 -3.58 -4.99
C ALA A 48 -8.66 -2.06 -4.92
N GLU A 49 -9.58 -1.36 -4.26
CA GLU A 49 -9.53 0.09 -4.08
C GLU A 49 -8.32 0.60 -3.30
N ASN A 50 -7.63 -0.27 -2.58
CA ASN A 50 -6.46 0.06 -1.76
C ASN A 50 -5.12 -0.33 -2.38
N ILE A 51 -5.09 -1.00 -3.54
CA ILE A 51 -3.83 -1.45 -4.16
C ILE A 51 -2.86 -0.28 -4.37
N PHE A 52 -3.38 0.87 -4.79
CA PHE A 52 -2.58 2.07 -5.06
C PHE A 52 -2.77 3.16 -4.00
N ALA A 53 -3.18 2.81 -2.78
CA ALA A 53 -3.45 3.78 -1.71
C ALA A 53 -2.22 4.63 -1.34
N ALA A 54 -1.02 4.05 -1.37
CA ALA A 54 0.21 4.78 -1.07
C ALA A 54 0.42 5.98 -2.01
N PHE A 55 0.11 5.81 -3.28
CA PHE A 55 0.24 6.86 -4.30
C PHE A 55 -0.85 7.94 -4.15
N ARG A 56 -2.06 7.55 -3.76
CA ARG A 56 -3.13 8.54 -3.48
C ARG A 56 -2.81 9.38 -2.25
N ALA A 57 -2.25 8.76 -1.23
CA ALA A 57 -1.99 9.42 0.05
C ALA A 57 -0.75 10.33 0.02
N CYS A 58 0.21 10.08 -0.88
CA CYS A 58 1.47 10.83 -0.97
C CYS A 58 1.75 11.21 -2.43
N PRO A 59 1.46 12.44 -2.84
CA PRO A 59 1.82 12.95 -4.17
C PRO A 59 3.33 12.90 -4.42
N VAL A 60 3.75 12.75 -5.67
CA VAL A 60 5.19 12.75 -6.05
C VAL A 60 5.89 13.99 -5.50
N SER A 61 5.28 15.16 -5.69
CA SER A 61 5.84 16.44 -5.26
C SER A 61 6.00 16.57 -3.75
N ALA A 62 5.27 15.75 -2.97
CA ALA A 62 5.31 15.78 -1.51
C ALA A 62 6.24 14.72 -0.92
N VAL A 63 6.74 13.77 -1.70
CA VAL A 63 7.59 12.68 -1.20
C VAL A 63 8.86 13.24 -0.57
N ARG A 64 9.07 12.94 0.70
CA ARG A 64 10.26 13.28 1.48
C ARG A 64 11.04 12.04 1.90
N VAL A 65 10.33 10.95 2.17
CA VAL A 65 10.88 9.67 2.60
C VAL A 65 10.13 8.55 1.88
N VAL A 66 10.86 7.52 1.46
CA VAL A 66 10.28 6.28 0.96
C VAL A 66 10.59 5.16 1.95
N ILE A 67 9.56 4.50 2.44
CA ILE A 67 9.70 3.30 3.27
C ILE A 67 9.22 2.12 2.45
N LEU A 68 10.13 1.19 2.16
CA LEU A 68 9.81 -0.02 1.42
C LEU A 68 9.54 -1.17 2.37
N GLY A 69 8.30 -1.66 2.34
CA GLY A 69 7.93 -2.95 2.91
C GLY A 69 8.09 -4.07 1.88
N GLN A 70 7.80 -5.30 2.27
CA GLN A 70 7.93 -6.47 1.41
C GLN A 70 6.63 -6.70 0.62
N ASP A 71 5.58 -7.13 1.28
CA ASP A 71 4.28 -7.49 0.71
C ASP A 71 3.15 -7.12 1.67
N PRO A 72 1.89 -7.12 1.21
CA PRO A 72 0.74 -6.85 2.07
C PRO A 72 0.58 -7.89 3.18
N TYR A 73 0.01 -7.47 4.31
CA TYR A 73 -0.43 -8.40 5.34
C TYR A 73 -1.47 -9.38 4.80
N HIS A 74 -1.44 -10.62 5.30
CA HIS A 74 -2.31 -11.71 4.82
C HIS A 74 -3.50 -12.04 5.73
N GLU A 75 -3.59 -11.40 6.89
CA GLU A 75 -4.75 -11.57 7.77
C GLU A 75 -5.90 -10.67 7.32
N PRO A 76 -7.16 -11.14 7.42
CA PRO A 76 -8.32 -10.33 7.06
C PRO A 76 -8.34 -8.98 7.79
N GLY A 77 -8.61 -7.90 7.06
CA GLY A 77 -8.76 -6.56 7.63
C GLY A 77 -7.47 -5.83 7.97
N GLN A 78 -6.30 -6.38 7.69
CA GLN A 78 -5.01 -5.73 8.00
C GLN A 78 -4.47 -4.88 6.84
N ALA A 79 -4.32 -5.46 5.65
CA ALA A 79 -3.74 -4.76 4.52
C ALA A 79 -4.63 -3.61 4.06
N MET A 80 -4.05 -2.42 3.93
CA MET A 80 -4.77 -1.22 3.53
C MET A 80 -4.06 -0.42 2.42
N GLY A 81 -3.04 -1.01 1.79
CA GLY A 81 -2.32 -0.40 0.68
C GLY A 81 -1.19 0.55 1.08
N LEU A 82 -0.89 0.65 2.36
CA LEU A 82 0.26 1.36 2.91
C LEU A 82 1.15 0.34 3.62
N SER A 83 2.45 0.32 3.30
CA SER A 83 3.37 -0.61 3.95
C SER A 83 3.36 -0.43 5.47
N PHE A 84 3.40 -1.53 6.21
CA PHE A 84 3.36 -1.61 7.67
C PHE A 84 2.06 -1.16 8.34
N SER A 85 1.22 -0.39 7.66
CA SER A 85 -0.02 0.18 8.20
C SER A 85 -1.12 -0.86 8.32
N VAL A 86 -1.89 -0.78 9.40
CA VAL A 86 -3.18 -1.47 9.55
C VAL A 86 -4.23 -0.44 9.98
N PRO A 87 -5.52 -0.66 9.68
CA PRO A 87 -6.57 0.25 10.12
C PRO A 87 -6.55 0.46 11.64
N ASP A 88 -6.93 1.65 12.10
CA ASP A 88 -7.13 1.91 13.52
C ASP A 88 -8.16 0.92 14.10
N GLY A 89 -7.90 0.45 15.32
CA GLY A 89 -8.68 -0.62 15.93
C GLY A 89 -8.12 -2.03 15.69
N CYS A 90 -7.25 -2.21 14.70
CA CYS A 90 -6.50 -3.45 14.54
C CYS A 90 -5.26 -3.44 15.44
N LYS A 91 -4.96 -4.61 15.98
CA LYS A 91 -3.70 -4.78 16.74
C LYS A 91 -2.50 -4.62 15.81
N ALA A 92 -1.53 -3.85 16.21
CA ALA A 92 -0.29 -3.67 15.45
C ALA A 92 0.41 -5.02 15.22
N PRO A 93 0.71 -5.40 13.97
CA PRO A 93 1.52 -6.58 13.68
C PRO A 93 2.95 -6.44 14.25
N PRO A 94 3.70 -7.56 14.39
CA PRO A 94 5.03 -7.53 15.00
C PRO A 94 6.00 -6.53 14.36
N SER A 95 6.00 -6.42 13.03
CA SER A 95 6.85 -5.46 12.30
C SER A 95 6.52 -4.01 12.65
N LEU A 96 5.25 -3.66 12.70
CA LEU A 96 4.82 -2.31 13.09
C LEU A 96 5.11 -2.03 14.57
N ARG A 97 4.92 -3.00 15.45
CA ARG A 97 5.28 -2.86 16.87
C ARG A 97 6.77 -2.56 17.06
N ASN A 98 7.62 -3.20 16.27
CA ASN A 98 9.07 -2.95 16.33
C ASN A 98 9.41 -1.53 15.88
N ILE A 99 8.76 -1.03 14.83
CA ILE A 99 8.92 0.36 14.38
C ILE A 99 8.48 1.32 15.47
N PHE A 100 7.33 1.11 16.09
CA PHE A 100 6.81 1.96 17.17
C PHE A 100 7.70 1.94 18.38
N LYS A 101 8.23 0.77 18.77
CA LYS A 101 9.16 0.64 19.88
C LYS A 101 10.41 1.50 19.69
N GLU A 102 10.96 1.50 18.49
CA GLU A 102 12.13 2.31 18.16
C GLU A 102 11.81 3.81 18.18
N LEU A 103 10.69 4.20 17.56
CA LEU A 103 10.24 5.59 17.58
C LEU A 103 10.01 6.13 18.99
N GLU A 104 9.38 5.34 19.85
CA GLU A 104 9.13 5.74 21.24
C GLU A 104 10.42 5.82 22.06
N ALA A 105 11.40 4.97 21.78
CA ALA A 105 12.70 5.03 22.43
C ALA A 105 13.47 6.31 22.05
N GLU A 106 13.35 6.76 20.80
CA GLU A 106 14.04 7.96 20.31
C GLU A 106 13.30 9.26 20.60
N LEU A 107 11.98 9.27 20.44
CA LEU A 107 11.16 10.49 20.44
C LEU A 107 10.24 10.61 21.67
N GLY A 108 10.18 9.59 22.52
CA GLY A 108 9.31 9.56 23.69
C GLY A 108 7.93 8.97 23.42
N PRO A 109 7.11 8.79 24.47
CA PRO A 109 5.79 8.18 24.36
C PRO A 109 4.83 9.03 23.51
N GLY A 110 3.89 8.39 22.86
CA GLY A 110 2.85 9.03 22.05
C GLY A 110 3.11 9.04 20.56
N CYS A 111 4.28 8.59 20.09
CA CYS A 111 4.59 8.49 18.66
C CYS A 111 3.79 7.40 17.95
N ALA A 112 3.24 6.45 18.68
CA ALA A 112 2.51 5.29 18.19
C ALA A 112 0.99 5.38 18.49
N ALA A 113 0.41 6.57 18.38
CA ALA A 113 -1.00 6.79 18.71
C ALA A 113 -1.96 6.09 17.73
N HIS A 114 -1.54 5.86 16.50
CA HIS A 114 -2.34 5.26 15.43
C HIS A 114 -1.60 4.13 14.75
N THR A 115 -2.28 3.01 14.50
CA THR A 115 -1.79 1.92 13.66
C THR A 115 -2.01 2.20 12.18
N ASP A 116 -2.98 3.04 11.87
CA ASP A 116 -3.18 3.61 10.52
C ASP A 116 -2.17 4.73 10.28
N LEU A 117 -1.27 4.51 9.34
CA LEU A 117 -0.15 5.42 9.05
C LEU A 117 -0.48 6.46 7.97
N THR A 118 -1.75 6.67 7.66
CA THR A 118 -2.17 7.66 6.66
C THR A 118 -1.63 9.06 6.98
N LEU A 119 -1.55 9.43 8.26
CA LEU A 119 -0.98 10.72 8.64
C LEU A 119 0.52 10.85 8.30
N TRP A 120 1.27 9.76 8.34
CA TRP A 120 2.65 9.74 7.88
C TRP A 120 2.71 9.98 6.37
N ALA A 121 1.85 9.29 5.62
CA ALA A 121 1.79 9.45 4.16
C ALA A 121 1.47 10.90 3.77
N ARG A 122 0.54 11.54 4.45
CA ARG A 122 0.17 12.96 4.22
C ARG A 122 1.30 13.93 4.52
N GLN A 123 2.28 13.54 5.31
CA GLN A 123 3.46 14.33 5.63
C GLN A 123 4.63 14.08 4.66
N GLY A 124 4.44 13.28 3.63
CA GLY A 124 5.44 13.01 2.62
C GLY A 124 6.18 11.68 2.78
N VAL A 125 5.63 10.74 3.53
CA VAL A 125 6.17 9.37 3.63
C VAL A 125 5.46 8.48 2.61
N LEU A 126 6.16 8.05 1.58
CA LEU A 126 5.65 7.06 0.63
C LEU A 126 5.83 5.66 1.23
N LEU A 127 4.74 5.10 1.74
CA LEU A 127 4.69 3.78 2.38
C LEU A 127 4.38 2.72 1.32
N LEU A 128 5.40 2.21 0.67
CA LEU A 128 5.29 1.34 -0.49
C LEU A 128 5.77 -0.07 -0.17
N ASN A 129 5.05 -1.09 -0.63
CA ASN A 129 5.55 -2.46 -0.66
C ASN A 129 6.20 -2.75 -2.01
N THR A 130 7.21 -3.62 -2.02
CA THR A 130 7.83 -4.09 -3.26
C THR A 130 6.88 -4.95 -4.09
N VAL A 131 5.91 -5.61 -3.43
CA VAL A 131 4.80 -6.34 -4.04
C VAL A 131 3.50 -5.74 -3.54
N LEU A 132 2.64 -5.27 -4.43
CA LEU A 132 1.44 -4.51 -4.05
C LEU A 132 0.22 -5.37 -3.75
N THR A 133 0.22 -6.63 -4.17
CA THR A 133 -0.90 -7.56 -3.95
C THR A 133 -0.40 -8.92 -3.47
N LEU A 134 -1.19 -9.56 -2.64
CA LEU A 134 -0.95 -10.92 -2.15
C LEU A 134 -2.24 -11.72 -2.24
N SER A 135 -2.20 -12.85 -2.91
CA SER A 135 -3.30 -13.81 -2.91
C SER A 135 -2.97 -14.99 -2.01
N LEU A 136 -3.93 -15.42 -1.19
CA LEU A 136 -3.79 -16.64 -0.41
C LEU A 136 -3.99 -17.83 -1.34
N ILE A 137 -2.90 -18.46 -1.73
CA ILE A 137 -2.88 -19.75 -2.39
C ILE A 137 -2.43 -20.74 -1.32
N HIS A 138 -3.37 -21.42 -0.70
CA HIS A 138 -3.11 -22.51 0.23
C HIS A 138 -1.91 -22.33 1.17
N ILE A 139 -2.22 -21.95 2.34
CA ILE A 139 -1.31 -22.20 3.47
C ILE A 139 -1.70 -23.55 4.07
#